data_f1eaf75af2a790ad98a8fb28e6ee94af
#
_entry.id   f1eaf75af2a790ad98a8fb28e6ee94af
#
_cell.length_a   1.000
_cell.length_b   1.000
_cell.length_c   1.000
_cell.angle_alpha   90.00
_cell.angle_beta   90.00
_cell.angle_gamma   90.00
#
_symmetry.space_group_name_H-M   'P 1'
#
loop_
_entity.id
_entity.type
_entity.pdbx_description
1 polymer ?
#
loop_
_entity_poly.entity_id
_entity_poly.type
_entity_poly.pdbx_seq_one_letter_code
_entity_poly.pdbx_strand_id
1 'polypeptide(L)'
;RKHIIYMKMRKSLLLLTAAFMSFGAQAKVRLHHLVSDNMVLQCSSEARLWGWDTPGKTVRVSTSWSKDIVTARAAKDGSWEVCVRTPKPGFTPLTITFDDGEQTTIKGVLSGEVWVCAGQSNMEMPVHGFDGCPVEGYNDAVIDAANFSGVRYAKIPSRMSMSPEQDADTRW
;
A
#
# COMPACT_ATOMS: atom_id res chain seq x y z
N ARG A 1 -20.66 31.07 -49.85
CA ARG A 1 -21.20 29.78 -49.37
C ARG A 1 -20.09 28.78 -48.99
N LYS A 2 -19.03 28.61 -49.79
CA LYS A 2 -17.91 27.66 -49.47
C LYS A 2 -17.14 28.01 -48.18
N HIS A 3 -16.90 29.28 -47.90
CA HIS A 3 -16.19 29.72 -46.68
C HIS A 3 -16.95 29.41 -45.36
N ILE A 4 -18.27 29.54 -45.40
CA ILE A 4 -19.11 29.27 -44.19
C ILE A 4 -19.15 27.77 -43.88
N ILE A 5 -19.16 26.91 -44.90
CA ILE A 5 -19.12 25.46 -44.74
C ILE A 5 -17.76 25.02 -44.15
N TYR A 6 -16.65 25.59 -44.61
CA TYR A 6 -15.30 25.30 -44.14
C TYR A 6 -15.10 25.71 -42.65
N MET A 7 -15.64 26.85 -42.23
CA MET A 7 -15.61 27.29 -40.82
C MET A 7 -16.48 26.40 -39.91
N LYS A 8 -17.65 25.96 -40.38
CA LYS A 8 -18.49 25.02 -39.61
C LYS A 8 -17.83 23.65 -39.44
N MET A 9 -17.19 23.11 -40.48
CA MET A 9 -16.45 21.84 -40.40
C MET A 9 -15.25 21.92 -39.46
N ARG A 10 -14.47 23.01 -39.44
CA ARG A 10 -13.35 23.22 -38.52
C ARG A 10 -13.81 23.28 -37.06
N LYS A 11 -14.95 23.94 -36.76
CA LYS A 11 -15.53 24.00 -35.41
C LYS A 11 -16.07 22.62 -34.96
N SER A 12 -16.70 21.87 -35.85
CA SER A 12 -17.17 20.50 -35.55
C SER A 12 -16.02 19.54 -35.34
N LEU A 13 -14.92 19.66 -36.09
CA LEU A 13 -13.72 18.81 -35.92
C LEU A 13 -12.98 19.14 -34.64
N LEU A 14 -12.90 20.43 -34.24
CA LEU A 14 -12.32 20.85 -32.96
C LEU A 14 -13.16 20.38 -31.73
N LEU A 15 -14.49 20.37 -31.86
CA LEU A 15 -15.36 19.81 -30.82
C LEU A 15 -15.26 18.29 -30.70
N LEU A 16 -15.06 17.60 -31.83
CA LEU A 16 -14.86 16.15 -31.81
C LEU A 16 -13.52 15.75 -31.20
N THR A 17 -12.44 16.50 -31.46
CA THR A 17 -11.13 16.27 -30.85
C THR A 17 -11.11 16.60 -29.35
N ALA A 18 -11.85 17.63 -28.91
CA ALA A 18 -11.98 17.94 -27.49
C ALA A 18 -12.77 16.86 -26.72
N ALA A 19 -13.75 16.22 -27.34
CA ALA A 19 -14.50 15.12 -26.75
C ALA A 19 -13.66 13.83 -26.63
N PHE A 20 -12.67 13.61 -27.48
CA PHE A 20 -11.75 12.46 -27.41
C PHE A 20 -10.63 12.63 -26.35
N MET A 21 -10.32 13.87 -25.93
CA MET A 21 -9.32 14.12 -24.86
C MET A 21 -9.86 13.96 -23.44
N SER A 22 -11.15 13.67 -23.29
CA SER A 22 -11.78 13.41 -21.98
C SER A 22 -11.66 11.96 -21.51
N PHE A 23 -10.85 11.12 -22.15
CA PHE A 23 -10.37 9.89 -21.52
C PHE A 23 -9.38 10.32 -20.42
N GLY A 24 -9.92 10.74 -19.29
CA GLY A 24 -9.17 11.05 -18.11
C GLY A 24 -8.26 9.86 -17.78
N ALA A 25 -6.99 10.13 -17.57
CA ALA A 25 -6.11 9.15 -16.97
C ALA A 25 -6.79 8.69 -15.67
N GLN A 26 -7.35 7.48 -15.71
CA GLN A 26 -8.01 6.89 -14.57
C GLN A 26 -6.90 6.61 -13.56
N ALA A 27 -6.91 7.34 -12.45
CA ALA A 27 -5.92 7.12 -11.41
C ALA A 27 -6.10 5.68 -10.90
N LYS A 28 -5.02 4.91 -10.94
CA LYS A 28 -4.94 3.57 -10.38
C LYS A 28 -5.06 3.63 -8.86
N VAL A 29 -5.65 2.61 -8.25
CA VAL A 29 -5.70 2.48 -6.79
C VAL A 29 -4.32 2.69 -6.16
N ARG A 30 -4.22 3.63 -5.23
CA ARG A 30 -3.01 3.93 -4.45
C ARG A 30 -3.12 3.28 -3.09
N LEU A 31 -2.20 2.37 -2.79
CA LEU A 31 -2.12 1.71 -1.50
C LEU A 31 -1.30 2.55 -0.52
N HIS A 32 -1.61 2.44 0.79
CA HIS A 32 -0.73 2.95 1.83
C HIS A 32 0.61 2.20 1.79
N HIS A 33 1.72 2.85 2.10
CA HIS A 33 3.06 2.24 2.02
C HIS A 33 3.22 0.98 2.87
N LEU A 34 2.52 0.86 4.01
CA LEU A 34 2.47 -0.38 4.79
C LEU A 34 1.71 -1.52 4.08
N VAL A 35 0.84 -1.20 3.12
CA VAL A 35 0.11 -2.19 2.30
C VAL A 35 0.90 -2.42 1.02
N SER A 36 1.98 -3.17 1.12
CA SER A 36 2.96 -3.34 0.05
C SER A 36 3.51 -4.77 0.00
N ASP A 37 4.32 -5.04 -1.02
CA ASP A 37 4.99 -6.33 -1.18
C ASP A 37 5.75 -6.71 0.09
N ASN A 38 5.78 -8.00 0.37
CA ASN A 38 6.45 -8.61 1.53
C ASN A 38 5.89 -8.23 2.90
N MET A 39 4.75 -7.54 3.01
CA MET A 39 4.15 -7.23 4.31
C MET A 39 3.79 -8.49 5.09
N VAL A 40 3.68 -8.34 6.42
CA VAL A 40 3.13 -9.36 7.31
C VAL A 40 1.78 -8.89 7.83
N LEU A 41 0.78 -9.74 7.74
CA LEU A 41 -0.53 -9.52 8.35
C LEU A 41 -0.66 -10.31 9.65
N GLN A 42 -1.26 -9.71 10.68
CA GLN A 42 -1.61 -10.44 11.90
C GLN A 42 -2.43 -11.68 11.53
N CYS A 43 -1.99 -12.85 11.96
CA CYS A 43 -2.63 -14.11 11.64
C CYS A 43 -3.96 -14.33 12.38
N SER A 44 -4.83 -15.17 11.82
CA SER A 44 -6.10 -15.59 12.43
C SER A 44 -6.97 -14.42 12.94
N SER A 45 -6.95 -13.29 12.24
CA SER A 45 -7.61 -12.04 12.63
C SER A 45 -8.32 -11.36 11.46
N GLU A 46 -8.97 -10.25 11.72
CA GLU A 46 -9.47 -9.34 10.70
C GLU A 46 -8.39 -8.27 10.44
N ALA A 47 -7.70 -8.37 9.30
CA ALA A 47 -6.66 -7.42 8.94
C ALA A 47 -7.24 -6.30 8.08
N ARG A 48 -6.95 -5.06 8.46
CA ARG A 48 -7.35 -3.86 7.74
C ARG A 48 -6.41 -3.59 6.57
N LEU A 49 -6.98 -3.32 5.39
CA LEU A 49 -6.29 -2.88 4.19
C LEU A 49 -6.90 -1.56 3.74
N TRP A 50 -6.07 -0.59 3.37
CA TRP A 50 -6.54 0.76 3.06
C TRP A 50 -5.65 1.46 2.04
N GLY A 51 -6.18 2.54 1.50
CA GLY A 51 -5.50 3.37 0.52
C GLY A 51 -6.41 4.47 -0.01
N TRP A 52 -6.12 4.92 -1.23
CA TRP A 52 -6.86 5.98 -1.89
C TRP A 52 -7.17 5.62 -3.34
N ASP A 53 -8.26 6.17 -3.84
CA ASP A 53 -8.69 6.06 -5.22
C ASP A 53 -9.53 7.30 -5.59
N THR A 54 -9.94 7.41 -6.81
CA THR A 54 -10.88 8.44 -7.25
C THR A 54 -12.18 8.36 -6.43
N PRO A 55 -12.65 9.48 -5.86
CA PRO A 55 -13.88 9.50 -5.08
C PRO A 55 -15.04 8.79 -5.77
N GLY A 56 -15.70 7.90 -5.03
CA GLY A 56 -16.83 7.13 -5.52
C GLY A 56 -16.49 5.86 -6.32
N LYS A 57 -15.22 5.62 -6.65
CA LYS A 57 -14.78 4.36 -7.23
C LYS A 57 -14.95 3.19 -6.26
N THR A 58 -15.18 2.02 -6.80
CA THR A 58 -15.26 0.77 -6.03
C THR A 58 -13.97 0.00 -6.20
N VAL A 59 -13.29 -0.28 -5.10
CA VAL A 59 -12.12 -1.14 -5.02
C VAL A 59 -12.58 -2.54 -4.58
N ARG A 60 -12.27 -3.54 -5.36
CA ARG A 60 -12.51 -4.95 -5.06
C ARG A 60 -11.20 -5.58 -4.59
N VAL A 61 -11.24 -6.28 -3.48
CA VAL A 61 -10.05 -6.92 -2.91
C VAL A 61 -10.27 -8.42 -2.86
N SER A 62 -9.36 -9.16 -3.48
CA SER A 62 -9.30 -10.63 -3.47
C SER A 62 -7.97 -11.10 -2.93
N THR A 63 -7.96 -12.28 -2.30
CA THR A 63 -6.80 -12.84 -1.63
C THR A 63 -6.54 -14.25 -2.12
N SER A 64 -5.28 -14.68 -2.13
CA SER A 64 -4.90 -16.04 -2.57
C SER A 64 -5.35 -17.16 -1.63
N TRP A 65 -5.80 -16.84 -0.42
CA TRP A 65 -6.19 -17.83 0.61
C TRP A 65 -7.70 -17.92 0.84
N SER A 66 -8.50 -17.06 0.22
CA SER A 66 -9.96 -17.11 0.28
C SER A 66 -10.57 -16.91 -1.09
N LYS A 67 -11.76 -17.45 -1.28
CA LYS A 67 -12.60 -17.17 -2.47
C LYS A 67 -13.45 -15.91 -2.29
N ASP A 68 -13.48 -15.35 -1.09
CA ASP A 68 -14.26 -14.16 -0.78
C ASP A 68 -13.63 -12.93 -1.45
N ILE A 69 -14.50 -12.09 -1.97
CA ILE A 69 -14.13 -10.77 -2.50
C ILE A 69 -14.79 -9.74 -1.61
N VAL A 70 -13.96 -8.89 -1.00
CA VAL A 70 -14.45 -7.75 -0.22
C VAL A 70 -14.39 -6.48 -1.07
N THR A 71 -15.28 -5.54 -0.82
CA THR A 71 -15.37 -4.31 -1.61
C THR A 71 -15.48 -3.10 -0.71
N ALA A 72 -14.83 -2.00 -1.11
CA ALA A 72 -15.04 -0.68 -0.53
C ALA A 72 -15.31 0.34 -1.63
N ARG A 73 -16.01 1.41 -1.29
CA ARG A 73 -16.19 2.56 -2.16
C ARG A 73 -15.36 3.72 -1.62
N ALA A 74 -14.52 4.30 -2.46
CA ALA A 74 -13.71 5.45 -2.08
C ALA A 74 -14.62 6.63 -1.65
N ALA A 75 -14.33 7.19 -0.50
CA ALA A 75 -15.02 8.30 0.10
C ALA A 75 -14.81 9.61 -0.69
N LYS A 76 -15.37 10.74 -0.23
CA LYS A 76 -15.22 12.04 -0.89
C LYS A 76 -13.77 12.55 -0.93
N ASP A 77 -12.96 12.16 0.06
CA ASP A 77 -11.53 12.44 0.15
C ASP A 77 -10.66 11.43 -0.60
N GLY A 78 -11.30 10.45 -1.24
CA GLY A 78 -10.65 9.37 -1.97
C GLY A 78 -10.24 8.18 -1.09
N SER A 79 -10.31 8.26 0.23
CA SER A 79 -9.91 7.15 1.12
C SER A 79 -10.85 5.95 0.99
N TRP A 80 -10.30 4.75 1.10
CA TRP A 80 -11.06 3.50 1.18
C TRP A 80 -10.41 2.55 2.18
N GLU A 81 -11.21 1.66 2.74
CA GLU A 81 -10.78 0.67 3.71
C GLU A 81 -11.63 -0.60 3.59
N VAL A 82 -10.99 -1.75 3.74
CA VAL A 82 -11.63 -3.07 3.88
C VAL A 82 -10.97 -3.88 4.97
N CYS A 83 -11.70 -4.85 5.52
CA CYS A 83 -11.13 -5.90 6.38
C CYS A 83 -11.13 -7.23 5.64
N VAL A 84 -10.02 -7.97 5.75
CA VAL A 84 -9.87 -9.33 5.22
C VAL A 84 -9.55 -10.28 6.36
N ARG A 85 -10.20 -11.45 6.36
CA ARG A 85 -9.88 -12.50 7.34
C ARG A 85 -8.57 -13.17 6.95
N THR A 86 -7.59 -13.16 7.87
CA THR A 86 -6.26 -13.73 7.63
C THR A 86 -6.22 -15.22 7.99
N PRO A 87 -5.40 -16.01 7.30
CA PRO A 87 -5.22 -17.42 7.60
C PRO A 87 -4.39 -17.63 8.88
N LYS A 88 -4.21 -18.89 9.26
CA LYS A 88 -3.25 -19.31 10.30
C LYS A 88 -1.83 -18.86 9.92
N PRO A 89 -0.91 -18.73 10.89
CA PRO A 89 0.47 -18.34 10.61
C PRO A 89 1.15 -19.33 9.67
N GLY A 90 2.02 -18.82 8.80
CA GLY A 90 2.76 -19.64 7.86
C GLY A 90 3.76 -18.85 7.03
N PHE A 91 4.73 -19.56 6.45
CA PHE A 91 5.79 -19.00 5.61
C PHE A 91 5.51 -19.13 4.11
N THR A 92 4.36 -19.67 3.71
CA THR A 92 3.95 -19.71 2.31
C THR A 92 3.59 -18.30 1.85
N PRO A 93 4.26 -17.76 0.82
CA PRO A 93 3.95 -16.44 0.32
C PRO A 93 2.53 -16.36 -0.26
N LEU A 94 1.81 -15.35 0.15
CA LEU A 94 0.43 -15.04 -0.24
C LEU A 94 0.40 -13.82 -1.16
N THR A 95 -0.73 -13.63 -1.86
CA THR A 95 -0.97 -12.45 -2.70
C THR A 95 -2.31 -11.81 -2.38
N ILE A 96 -2.38 -10.49 -2.58
CA ILE A 96 -3.62 -9.72 -2.49
C ILE A 96 -3.74 -8.89 -3.76
N THR A 97 -4.89 -8.93 -4.40
CA THR A 97 -5.18 -8.18 -5.62
C THR A 97 -6.26 -7.14 -5.33
N PHE A 98 -5.99 -5.91 -5.68
CA PHE A 98 -6.87 -4.77 -5.64
C PHE A 98 -7.29 -4.45 -7.08
N ASP A 99 -8.58 -4.29 -7.32
CA ASP A 99 -9.16 -4.09 -8.65
C ASP A 99 -10.18 -2.94 -8.59
N ASP A 100 -9.85 -1.84 -9.24
CA ASP A 100 -10.70 -0.67 -9.43
C ASP A 100 -11.13 -0.50 -10.90
N GLY A 101 -10.89 -1.53 -11.71
CA GLY A 101 -10.95 -1.58 -13.16
C GLY A 101 -9.57 -1.77 -13.77
N GLU A 102 -8.49 -1.55 -12.97
CA GLU A 102 -7.13 -1.95 -13.24
C GLU A 102 -6.58 -2.72 -12.03
N GLN A 103 -5.93 -3.86 -12.28
CA GLN A 103 -5.45 -4.71 -11.20
C GLN A 103 -4.09 -4.27 -10.67
N THR A 104 -4.01 -4.14 -9.35
CA THR A 104 -2.76 -3.98 -8.59
C THR A 104 -2.61 -5.18 -7.67
N THR A 105 -1.53 -5.92 -7.78
CA THR A 105 -1.28 -7.11 -6.96
C THR A 105 -0.03 -6.94 -6.12
N ILE A 106 -0.16 -7.09 -4.81
CA ILE A 106 0.97 -7.20 -3.88
C ILE A 106 1.29 -8.67 -3.65
N LYS A 107 2.58 -8.96 -3.52
CA LYS A 107 3.13 -10.31 -3.46
C LYS A 107 3.98 -10.52 -2.22
N GLY A 108 4.26 -11.79 -1.94
CA GLY A 108 5.15 -12.16 -0.84
C GLY A 108 4.57 -11.88 0.55
N VAL A 109 3.26 -11.65 0.65
CA VAL A 109 2.58 -11.41 1.94
C VAL A 109 2.69 -12.65 2.82
N LEU A 110 3.00 -12.47 4.11
CA LEU A 110 2.97 -13.55 5.10
C LEU A 110 1.84 -13.33 6.10
N SER A 111 1.36 -14.41 6.68
CA SER A 111 0.47 -14.40 7.84
C SER A 111 1.27 -14.81 9.07
N GLY A 112 1.35 -13.95 10.07
CA GLY A 112 2.18 -14.16 11.26
C GLY A 112 1.82 -13.23 12.39
N GLU A 113 2.66 -13.19 13.42
CA GLU A 113 2.54 -12.23 14.51
C GLU A 113 3.10 -10.87 14.07
N VAL A 114 2.36 -9.79 14.37
CA VAL A 114 2.75 -8.41 14.07
C VAL A 114 2.94 -7.65 15.37
N TRP A 115 4.15 -7.14 15.57
CA TRP A 115 4.52 -6.36 16.74
C TRP A 115 4.73 -4.89 16.37
N VAL A 116 4.17 -3.99 17.15
CA VAL A 116 4.42 -2.55 17.05
C VAL A 116 5.46 -2.19 18.10
N CYS A 117 6.67 -1.86 17.62
CA CYS A 117 7.77 -1.44 18.47
C CYS A 117 7.83 0.10 18.44
N ALA A 118 7.49 0.76 19.54
CA ALA A 118 7.50 2.21 19.66
C ALA A 118 8.19 2.63 20.96
N GLY A 119 8.87 3.76 20.92
CA GLY A 119 9.59 4.29 22.08
C GLY A 119 10.43 5.52 21.74
N GLN A 120 11.46 5.77 22.51
CA GLN A 120 12.39 6.88 22.35
C GLN A 120 13.78 6.38 21.93
N SER A 121 14.83 6.88 22.55
CA SER A 121 16.22 6.59 22.20
C SER A 121 16.57 5.11 22.12
N ASN A 122 16.01 4.26 22.99
CA ASN A 122 16.26 2.81 22.93
C ASN A 122 15.69 2.15 21.67
N MET A 123 14.64 2.72 21.05
CA MET A 123 14.10 2.22 19.78
C MET A 123 14.86 2.75 18.57
N GLU A 124 15.66 3.79 18.74
CA GLU A 124 16.55 4.30 17.70
C GLU A 124 17.95 3.68 17.78
N MET A 125 18.31 3.08 18.92
CA MET A 125 19.61 2.47 19.12
C MET A 125 19.84 1.35 18.09
N PRO A 126 20.89 1.43 17.27
CA PRO A 126 21.25 0.34 16.38
C PRO A 126 21.76 -0.88 17.15
N VAL A 127 21.69 -2.06 16.54
CA VAL A 127 22.11 -3.32 17.19
C VAL A 127 23.54 -3.28 17.72
N HIS A 128 24.43 -2.55 17.06
CA HIS A 128 25.82 -2.38 17.51
C HIS A 128 26.00 -1.33 18.63
N GLY A 129 24.93 -0.63 19.01
CA GLY A 129 25.00 0.46 19.99
C GLY A 129 25.36 1.79 19.37
N PHE A 130 25.65 2.77 20.22
CA PHE A 130 26.17 4.09 19.85
C PHE A 130 27.68 4.17 20.11
N ASP A 131 28.34 5.18 19.56
CA ASP A 131 29.73 5.50 19.86
C ASP A 131 29.93 5.67 21.37
N GLY A 132 30.87 4.91 21.95
CA GLY A 132 31.13 4.87 23.39
C GLY A 132 30.12 4.09 24.22
N CYS A 133 29.09 3.50 23.61
CA CYS A 133 28.09 2.68 24.27
C CYS A 133 27.74 1.45 23.41
N PRO A 134 28.69 0.51 23.17
CA PRO A 134 28.43 -0.69 22.37
C PRO A 134 27.49 -1.65 23.07
N VAL A 135 26.72 -2.41 22.27
CA VAL A 135 25.89 -3.51 22.75
C VAL A 135 26.73 -4.78 22.76
N GLU A 136 26.85 -5.44 23.92
CA GLU A 136 27.54 -6.72 24.04
C GLU A 136 26.82 -7.82 23.23
N GLY A 137 27.56 -8.67 22.54
CA GLY A 137 27.02 -9.78 21.75
C GLY A 137 26.34 -9.37 20.44
N TYR A 138 26.46 -8.13 19.99
CA TYR A 138 25.77 -7.68 18.78
C TYR A 138 26.17 -8.46 17.51
N ASN A 139 27.44 -8.89 17.41
CA ASN A 139 27.92 -9.68 16.26
C ASN A 139 27.16 -11.00 16.16
N ASP A 140 26.99 -11.70 17.29
CA ASP A 140 26.28 -12.97 17.33
C ASP A 140 24.80 -12.77 16.96
N ALA A 141 24.17 -11.70 17.48
CA ALA A 141 22.80 -11.35 17.15
C ALA A 141 22.60 -11.06 15.63
N VAL A 142 23.58 -10.40 14.98
CA VAL A 142 23.55 -10.14 13.52
C VAL A 142 23.71 -11.45 12.73
N ILE A 143 24.61 -12.33 13.16
CA ILE A 143 24.83 -13.64 12.52
C ILE A 143 23.56 -14.51 12.67
N ASP A 144 22.99 -14.57 13.85
CA ASP A 144 21.77 -15.35 14.12
C ASP A 144 20.57 -14.80 13.34
N ALA A 145 20.44 -13.48 13.18
CA ALA A 145 19.35 -12.88 12.43
C ALA A 145 19.29 -13.37 10.97
N ALA A 146 20.42 -13.72 10.36
CA ALA A 146 20.48 -14.27 9.00
C ALA A 146 19.73 -15.61 8.87
N ASN A 147 19.53 -16.33 9.97
CA ASN A 147 18.80 -17.60 10.01
C ASN A 147 17.28 -17.42 10.07
N PHE A 148 16.78 -16.19 10.28
CA PHE A 148 15.36 -15.89 10.47
C PHE A 148 14.76 -15.16 9.25
N SER A 149 14.82 -15.79 8.08
CA SER A 149 14.30 -15.21 6.83
C SER A 149 12.79 -14.91 6.82
N GLY A 150 12.04 -15.47 7.77
CA GLY A 150 10.60 -15.20 7.96
C GLY A 150 10.31 -13.96 8.82
N VAL A 151 11.32 -13.41 9.50
CA VAL A 151 11.18 -12.17 10.27
C VAL A 151 11.34 -10.98 9.32
N ARG A 152 10.36 -10.09 9.31
CA ARG A 152 10.35 -8.88 8.48
C ARG A 152 10.10 -7.67 9.36
N TYR A 153 10.53 -6.52 8.89
CA TYR A 153 10.27 -5.25 9.58
C TYR A 153 9.96 -4.14 8.60
N ALA A 154 9.14 -3.21 9.04
CA ALA A 154 8.91 -1.94 8.36
C ALA A 154 9.26 -0.82 9.34
N LYS A 155 10.25 0.00 9.00
CA LYS A 155 10.66 1.14 9.83
C LYS A 155 9.91 2.39 9.39
N ILE A 156 9.12 2.98 10.29
CA ILE A 156 8.54 4.31 10.09
C ILE A 156 9.64 5.34 10.36
N PRO A 157 10.06 6.13 9.37
CA PRO A 157 11.10 7.14 9.59
C PRO A 157 10.61 8.23 10.55
N SER A 158 11.52 8.68 11.41
CA SER A 158 11.25 9.81 12.29
C SER A 158 11.09 11.09 11.48
N ARG A 159 9.96 11.79 11.61
CA ARG A 159 9.64 13.03 10.90
C ARG A 159 8.95 14.01 11.83
N MET A 160 9.28 15.29 11.69
CA MET A 160 8.46 16.36 12.29
C MET A 160 7.32 16.70 11.34
N SER A 161 6.10 16.72 11.86
CA SER A 161 4.90 17.16 11.15
C SER A 161 4.06 18.06 12.06
N MET A 162 3.42 19.05 11.47
CA MET A 162 2.51 19.95 12.19
C MET A 162 1.09 19.38 12.29
N SER A 163 0.83 18.27 11.59
CA SER A 163 -0.47 17.57 11.57
C SER A 163 -0.24 16.06 11.47
N PRO A 164 -1.22 15.23 11.89
CA PRO A 164 -1.15 13.79 11.66
C PRO A 164 -0.99 13.47 10.18
N GLU A 165 0.01 12.65 9.85
CA GLU A 165 0.23 12.14 8.50
C GLU A 165 -0.67 10.94 8.25
N GLN A 166 -1.21 10.86 7.04
CA GLN A 166 -2.08 9.74 6.63
C GLN A 166 -1.32 8.59 5.97
N ASP A 167 -0.06 8.82 5.63
CA ASP A 167 0.81 7.84 4.99
C ASP A 167 2.25 8.01 5.52
N ALA A 168 3.05 6.98 5.42
CA ALA A 168 4.44 6.99 5.87
C ALA A 168 5.33 6.40 4.78
N ASP A 169 6.45 7.07 4.48
CA ASP A 169 7.43 6.54 3.54
C ASP A 169 8.20 5.36 4.18
N THR A 170 7.62 4.18 4.05
CA THR A 170 8.14 2.94 4.62
C THR A 170 7.96 1.77 3.66
N ARG A 171 8.72 0.70 3.87
CA ARG A 171 8.61 -0.57 3.13
C ARG A 171 8.93 -1.74 4.04
N TRP A 172 8.36 -2.89 3.69
CA TRP A 172 8.69 -4.17 4.32
C TRP A 172 9.95 -4.82 3.75
#